data_feae0e8f0ba4411bca4f1ec5b926a565
#
_entry.id   feae0e8f0ba4411bca4f1ec5b926a565
#
_cell.length_a   1.000
_cell.length_b   1.000
_cell.length_c   1.000
_cell.angle_alpha   90.00
_cell.angle_beta   90.00
_cell.angle_gamma   90.00
#
_symmetry.space_group_name_H-M   'P 1'
#
loop_
_entity.id
_entity.type
_entity.pdbx_description
1 polymer ?
#
loop_
_entity_poly.entity_id
_entity_poly.type
_entity_poly.pdbx_seq_one_letter_code
_entity_poly.pdbx_strand_id
1 'polypeptide(L)'
;MNNFLKITFSFCAFFSLAFSTNIVSQEIEEVVVTATKKEESIQDLAISIEAFTAESMEENMIEDASDLQEVVPGLIIDKGIGSGASYAIRGTGSYGVGAAVVGAVVVSTNGHDAGTSSFADIGFFDVERVEVLKGPQGTLFGRNAVVGVINTVTKRPTSELEGSWDVSMGDYDAVTSEFMLNVPISDMVSARLAYSSVDRD
;
A
#
# COMPACT_ATOMS: atom_id res chain seq x y z
N MET A 1 39.75 55.67 -9.65
CA MET A 1 38.33 55.32 -9.49
C MET A 1 37.87 54.14 -10.41
N ASN A 2 38.64 53.78 -11.44
CA ASN A 2 38.23 52.74 -12.40
C ASN A 2 38.63 51.29 -12.07
N ASN A 3 39.59 51.09 -11.17
CA ASN A 3 40.06 49.72 -10.85
C ASN A 3 39.21 49.05 -9.76
N PHE A 4 38.62 49.82 -8.86
CA PHE A 4 37.76 49.27 -7.80
C PHE A 4 36.43 48.75 -8.40
N LEU A 5 35.89 49.43 -9.42
CA LEU A 5 34.65 49.02 -10.07
C LEU A 5 34.79 47.73 -10.92
N LYS A 6 35.99 47.50 -11.46
CA LYS A 6 36.31 46.27 -12.22
C LYS A 6 36.49 45.06 -11.32
N ILE A 7 37.01 45.24 -10.11
CA ILE A 7 37.20 44.16 -9.13
C ILE A 7 35.86 43.70 -8.53
N THR A 8 34.94 44.66 -8.24
CA THR A 8 33.60 44.32 -7.73
C THR A 8 32.72 43.61 -8.78
N PHE A 9 32.85 44.01 -10.05
CA PHE A 9 32.10 43.35 -11.12
C PHE A 9 32.63 41.94 -11.42
N SER A 10 33.95 41.71 -11.29
CA SER A 10 34.56 40.40 -11.46
C SER A 10 34.19 39.42 -10.31
N PHE A 11 34.05 39.95 -9.08
CA PHE A 11 33.69 39.13 -7.91
C PHE A 11 32.21 38.72 -7.92
N CYS A 12 31.30 39.57 -8.39
CA CYS A 12 29.90 39.24 -8.59
C CYS A 12 29.66 38.20 -9.70
N ALA A 13 30.45 38.25 -10.79
CA ALA A 13 30.35 37.28 -11.87
C ALA A 13 30.89 35.90 -11.47
N PHE A 14 31.87 35.82 -10.55
CA PHE A 14 32.40 34.54 -10.05
C PHE A 14 31.48 33.88 -9.00
N PHE A 15 30.72 34.68 -8.23
CA PHE A 15 29.78 34.16 -7.23
C PHE A 15 28.49 33.59 -7.84
N SER A 16 28.09 34.06 -9.03
CA SER A 16 26.92 33.55 -9.73
C SER A 16 27.12 32.19 -10.43
N LEU A 17 28.34 31.74 -10.64
CA LEU A 17 28.65 30.43 -11.24
C LEU A 17 28.68 29.29 -10.20
N ALA A 18 28.69 29.58 -8.91
CA ALA A 18 28.78 28.56 -7.84
C ALA A 18 27.44 27.97 -7.40
N PHE A 19 26.31 28.50 -7.88
CA PHE A 19 24.99 27.92 -7.64
C PHE A 19 24.52 27.13 -8.86
N SER A 20 25.26 26.10 -9.26
CA SER A 20 24.70 25.01 -10.03
C SER A 20 23.79 24.21 -9.07
N THR A 21 22.52 24.55 -9.01
CA THR A 21 21.53 23.71 -8.38
C THR A 21 21.51 22.38 -9.15
N ASN A 22 22.05 21.33 -8.53
CA ASN A 22 21.75 20.00 -8.97
C ASN A 22 20.23 19.84 -8.83
N ILE A 23 19.49 19.94 -9.93
CA ILE A 23 18.14 19.49 -10.02
C ILE A 23 18.25 17.96 -9.89
N VAL A 24 18.11 17.46 -8.67
CA VAL A 24 17.86 16.03 -8.45
C VAL A 24 16.51 15.78 -9.13
N SER A 25 16.56 15.20 -10.32
CA SER A 25 15.39 14.62 -10.93
C SER A 25 14.92 13.57 -9.93
N GLN A 26 13.83 13.83 -9.23
CA GLN A 26 13.12 12.76 -8.54
C GLN A 26 12.73 11.75 -9.62
N GLU A 27 13.41 10.64 -9.64
CA GLU A 27 12.99 9.48 -10.41
C GLU A 27 11.63 9.10 -9.84
N ILE A 28 10.59 9.29 -10.63
CA ILE A 28 9.24 8.89 -10.22
C ILE A 28 9.29 7.37 -10.18
N GLU A 29 9.22 6.80 -8.99
CA GLU A 29 9.17 5.37 -8.80
C GLU A 29 7.96 4.81 -9.59
N GLU A 30 8.24 3.96 -10.56
CA GLU A 30 7.20 3.36 -11.38
C GLU A 30 6.48 2.29 -10.55
N VAL A 31 5.29 2.62 -10.08
CA VAL A 31 4.47 1.67 -9.32
C VAL A 31 3.83 0.67 -10.27
N VAL A 32 4.27 -0.58 -10.18
CA VAL A 32 3.72 -1.72 -10.94
C VAL A 32 2.58 -2.33 -10.12
N VAL A 33 1.44 -2.55 -10.76
CA VAL A 33 0.24 -3.12 -10.15
C VAL A 33 -0.19 -4.40 -10.85
N THR A 34 -0.93 -5.25 -10.16
CA THR A 34 -1.50 -6.50 -10.70
C THR A 34 -3.02 -6.45 -10.83
N ALA A 35 -3.58 -5.26 -10.82
CA ALA A 35 -5.00 -4.98 -10.86
C ALA A 35 -5.73 -5.63 -12.07
N THR A 36 -5.03 -5.78 -13.20
CA THR A 36 -5.56 -6.44 -14.41
C THR A 36 -5.23 -7.93 -14.49
N LYS A 37 -4.72 -8.55 -13.42
CA LYS A 37 -4.13 -9.90 -13.38
C LYS A 37 -2.85 -10.03 -14.22
N LYS A 38 -2.23 -8.89 -14.56
CA LYS A 38 -0.92 -8.75 -15.19
C LYS A 38 -0.17 -7.64 -14.47
N GLU A 39 1.14 -7.73 -14.48
CA GLU A 39 2.01 -6.67 -14.00
C GLU A 39 2.06 -5.56 -15.06
N GLU A 40 1.49 -4.41 -14.75
CA GLU A 40 1.44 -3.24 -15.63
C GLU A 40 1.71 -1.98 -14.81
N SER A 41 2.28 -0.96 -15.44
CA SER A 41 2.46 0.35 -14.82
C SER A 41 1.11 0.98 -14.51
N ILE A 42 0.97 1.56 -13.32
CA ILE A 42 -0.25 2.27 -12.91
C ILE A 42 -0.61 3.39 -13.91
N GLN A 43 0.38 3.98 -14.58
CA GLN A 43 0.19 5.07 -15.53
C GLN A 43 -0.40 4.61 -16.87
N ASP A 44 -0.23 3.33 -17.23
CA ASP A 44 -0.72 2.76 -18.48
C ASP A 44 -2.16 2.24 -18.37
N LEU A 45 -2.70 2.19 -17.16
CA LEU A 45 -4.03 1.65 -16.90
C LEU A 45 -5.14 2.68 -17.15
N ALA A 46 -6.13 2.30 -17.94
CA ALA A 46 -7.33 3.10 -18.19
C ALA A 46 -8.40 2.97 -17.08
N ILE A 47 -7.98 2.69 -15.85
CA ILE A 47 -8.85 2.54 -14.67
C ILE A 47 -8.42 3.49 -13.55
N SER A 48 -9.36 3.85 -12.69
CA SER A 48 -9.04 4.63 -11.49
C SER A 48 -8.52 3.68 -10.43
N ILE A 49 -7.23 3.72 -10.20
CA ILE A 49 -6.51 2.90 -9.22
C ILE A 49 -5.61 3.77 -8.36
N GLU A 50 -5.48 3.41 -7.11
CA GLU A 50 -4.46 3.91 -6.19
C GLU A 50 -3.71 2.71 -5.64
N ALA A 51 -2.40 2.81 -5.55
CA ALA A 51 -1.54 1.76 -5.02
C ALA A 51 -0.58 2.35 -4.00
N PHE A 52 -0.43 1.65 -2.90
CA PHE A 52 0.44 2.00 -1.78
C PHE A 52 1.46 0.88 -1.61
N THR A 53 2.73 1.16 -1.86
CA THR A 53 3.83 0.25 -1.58
C THR A 53 4.03 0.10 -0.07
N ALA A 54 4.78 -0.91 0.38
CA ALA A 54 5.10 -1.10 1.78
C ALA A 54 5.72 0.17 2.41
N GLU A 55 6.66 0.81 1.69
CA GLU A 55 7.29 2.05 2.10
C GLU A 55 6.28 3.20 2.21
N SER A 56 5.42 3.38 1.19
CA SER A 56 4.37 4.38 1.22
C SER A 56 3.34 4.15 2.33
N MET A 57 3.05 2.90 2.66
CA MET A 57 2.17 2.57 3.79
C MET A 57 2.80 2.97 5.13
N GLU A 58 4.09 2.69 5.32
CA GLU A 58 4.83 3.09 6.52
C GLU A 58 4.88 4.61 6.66
N GLU A 59 5.21 5.34 5.60
CA GLU A 59 5.24 6.81 5.59
C GLU A 59 3.89 7.46 5.93
N ASN A 60 2.79 6.84 5.50
CA ASN A 60 1.43 7.33 5.75
C ASN A 60 0.75 6.68 6.97
N MET A 61 1.48 5.88 7.75
CA MET A 61 0.97 5.18 8.94
C MET A 61 -0.27 4.32 8.65
N ILE A 62 -0.25 3.60 7.52
CA ILE A 62 -1.31 2.70 7.10
C ILE A 62 -0.99 1.30 7.65
N GLU A 63 -1.61 0.94 8.76
CA GLU A 63 -1.38 -0.33 9.44
C GLU A 63 -2.46 -1.37 9.11
N ASP A 64 -3.69 -0.90 8.87
CA ASP A 64 -4.81 -1.77 8.51
C ASP A 64 -5.67 -1.18 7.36
N ALA A 65 -6.68 -1.94 6.95
CA ALA A 65 -7.56 -1.49 5.87
C ALA A 65 -8.34 -0.21 6.22
N SER A 66 -8.59 0.06 7.52
CA SER A 66 -9.35 1.25 7.92
C SER A 66 -8.57 2.53 7.68
N ASP A 67 -7.23 2.48 7.79
CA ASP A 67 -6.38 3.64 7.58
C ASP A 67 -6.38 4.09 6.11
N LEU A 68 -6.67 3.17 5.19
CA LEU A 68 -6.80 3.51 3.76
C LEU A 68 -7.86 4.58 3.50
N GLN A 69 -8.89 4.72 4.33
CA GLN A 69 -9.91 5.75 4.12
C GLN A 69 -9.37 7.18 4.34
N GLU A 70 -8.26 7.34 5.05
CA GLU A 70 -7.64 8.65 5.28
C GLU A 70 -6.86 9.13 4.04
N VAL A 71 -6.34 8.18 3.25
CA VAL A 71 -5.49 8.46 2.10
C VAL A 71 -6.16 8.19 0.76
N VAL A 72 -7.25 7.41 0.72
CA VAL A 72 -7.99 7.06 -0.50
C VAL A 72 -9.28 7.88 -0.60
N PRO A 73 -9.36 8.91 -1.45
CA PRO A 73 -10.54 9.74 -1.58
C PRO A 73 -11.79 8.93 -1.97
N GLY A 74 -12.83 9.07 -1.14
CA GLY A 74 -14.13 8.44 -1.37
C GLY A 74 -14.21 6.97 -0.97
N LEU A 75 -13.19 6.41 -0.33
CA LEU A 75 -13.28 5.13 0.37
C LEU A 75 -13.84 5.35 1.77
N ILE A 76 -14.80 4.53 2.16
CA ILE A 76 -15.37 4.48 3.52
C ILE A 76 -15.34 3.02 3.97
N ILE A 77 -14.77 2.80 5.14
CA ILE A 77 -14.70 1.49 5.79
C ILE A 77 -15.37 1.63 7.16
N ASP A 78 -16.47 0.96 7.34
CA ASP A 78 -17.23 0.97 8.59
C ASP A 78 -17.07 -0.39 9.29
N LYS A 79 -16.32 -0.39 10.38
CA LYS A 79 -16.19 -1.53 11.29
C LYS A 79 -17.45 -1.59 12.14
N GLY A 80 -18.44 -2.36 11.67
CA GLY A 80 -19.72 -2.54 12.34
C GLY A 80 -19.59 -3.25 13.70
N ILE A 81 -20.69 -3.31 14.43
CA ILE A 81 -20.77 -4.07 15.70
C ILE A 81 -20.75 -5.56 15.34
N GLY A 82 -19.64 -6.24 15.54
CA GLY A 82 -19.45 -7.66 15.25
C GLY A 82 -18.28 -7.93 14.29
N SER A 83 -18.10 -9.19 13.91
CA SER A 83 -17.03 -9.59 13.00
C SER A 83 -17.40 -9.24 11.55
N GLY A 84 -16.98 -8.09 11.06
CA GLY A 84 -17.10 -7.71 9.67
C GLY A 84 -17.13 -6.21 9.46
N ALA A 85 -16.53 -5.76 8.35
CA ALA A 85 -16.57 -4.38 7.90
C ALA A 85 -17.44 -4.23 6.66
N SER A 86 -18.05 -3.07 6.49
CA SER A 86 -18.70 -2.66 5.26
C SER A 86 -17.83 -1.66 4.52
N TYR A 87 -17.84 -1.78 3.20
CA TYR A 87 -17.00 -0.98 2.32
C TYR A 87 -17.85 -0.21 1.34
N ALA A 88 -17.53 1.07 1.17
CA ALA A 88 -18.14 1.91 0.15
C ALA A 88 -17.06 2.71 -0.61
N ILE A 89 -17.21 2.84 -1.91
CA ILE A 89 -16.35 3.66 -2.75
C ILE A 89 -17.25 4.66 -3.50
N ARG A 90 -16.87 5.95 -3.47
CA ARG A 90 -17.64 7.04 -4.10
C ARG A 90 -19.11 7.07 -3.64
N GLY A 91 -19.35 6.80 -2.36
CA GLY A 91 -20.69 6.82 -1.76
C GLY A 91 -21.57 5.62 -2.13
N THR A 92 -21.05 4.64 -2.86
CA THR A 92 -21.76 3.40 -3.21
C THR A 92 -21.10 2.22 -2.53
N GLY A 93 -21.87 1.38 -1.85
CA GLY A 93 -21.35 0.23 -1.12
C GLY A 93 -22.45 -0.65 -0.58
N SER A 94 -22.07 -1.70 0.13
CA SER A 94 -23.01 -2.53 0.87
C SER A 94 -22.94 -2.16 2.34
N TYR A 95 -24.02 -1.63 2.85
CA TYR A 95 -24.19 -1.33 4.26
C TYR A 95 -24.95 -2.49 4.91
N GLY A 96 -24.24 -3.27 5.68
CA GLY A 96 -24.85 -4.38 6.41
C GLY A 96 -23.81 -5.34 6.95
N VAL A 97 -24.08 -5.87 8.13
CA VAL A 97 -23.22 -6.84 8.82
C VAL A 97 -23.90 -8.19 8.77
N GLY A 98 -23.20 -9.22 8.33
CA GLY A 98 -23.64 -10.60 8.37
C GLY A 98 -23.24 -11.41 7.14
N ALA A 99 -23.15 -12.71 7.31
CA ALA A 99 -22.72 -13.66 6.28
C ALA A 99 -23.63 -13.70 5.01
N ALA A 100 -24.82 -13.08 5.08
CA ALA A 100 -25.77 -13.01 3.97
C ALA A 100 -25.65 -11.70 3.15
N VAL A 101 -24.83 -10.73 3.60
CA VAL A 101 -24.64 -9.48 2.88
C VAL A 101 -23.55 -9.67 1.85
N VAL A 102 -23.94 -9.61 0.59
CA VAL A 102 -22.99 -9.64 -0.54
C VAL A 102 -22.38 -8.25 -0.67
N GLY A 103 -21.08 -8.15 -0.47
CA GLY A 103 -20.34 -6.91 -0.65
C GLY A 103 -20.42 -6.40 -2.08
N ALA A 104 -20.47 -5.09 -2.27
CA ALA A 104 -20.33 -4.46 -3.58
C ALA A 104 -18.85 -4.07 -3.89
N VAL A 105 -18.02 -4.06 -2.86
CA VAL A 105 -16.56 -3.96 -2.93
C VAL A 105 -15.98 -5.31 -2.55
N VAL A 106 -15.09 -5.84 -3.39
CA VAL A 106 -14.37 -7.08 -3.11
C VAL A 106 -13.08 -6.77 -2.37
N VAL A 107 -12.86 -7.48 -1.27
CA VAL A 107 -11.55 -7.52 -0.59
C VAL A 107 -10.86 -8.79 -1.04
N SER A 108 -9.67 -8.66 -1.61
CA SER A 108 -8.91 -9.78 -2.16
C SER A 108 -7.47 -9.78 -1.68
N THR A 109 -6.88 -10.96 -1.63
CA THR A 109 -5.46 -11.14 -1.37
C THR A 109 -4.85 -11.89 -2.54
N ASN A 110 -3.80 -11.31 -3.15
CA ASN A 110 -3.16 -11.83 -4.36
C ASN A 110 -4.18 -12.12 -5.50
N GLY A 111 -5.21 -11.28 -5.58
CA GLY A 111 -6.27 -11.41 -6.58
C GLY A 111 -7.28 -12.51 -6.33
N HIS A 112 -7.30 -13.12 -5.15
CA HIS A 112 -8.30 -14.09 -4.72
C HIS A 112 -9.27 -13.42 -3.75
N ASP A 113 -10.56 -13.55 -4.02
CA ASP A 113 -11.61 -13.02 -3.14
C ASP A 113 -11.49 -13.66 -1.75
N ALA A 114 -11.35 -12.85 -0.72
CA ALA A 114 -11.29 -13.28 0.67
C ALA A 114 -12.64 -13.79 1.22
N GLY A 115 -13.71 -13.63 0.46
CA GLY A 115 -15.03 -14.22 0.69
C GLY A 115 -15.84 -13.61 1.83
N THR A 116 -15.23 -12.94 2.78
CA THR A 116 -15.91 -12.30 3.91
C THR A 116 -15.27 -10.96 4.26
N SER A 117 -16.11 -10.04 4.76
CA SER A 117 -15.69 -8.72 5.24
C SER A 117 -14.86 -8.77 6.54
N SER A 118 -14.57 -9.96 7.07
CA SER A 118 -13.84 -10.14 8.35
C SER A 118 -12.35 -9.83 8.26
N PHE A 119 -11.83 -9.60 7.07
CA PHE A 119 -10.40 -9.30 6.85
C PHE A 119 -10.02 -7.82 7.05
N ALA A 120 -10.98 -6.96 7.35
CA ALA A 120 -10.70 -5.54 7.60
C ALA A 120 -9.90 -5.26 8.88
N ASP A 121 -9.92 -6.21 9.82
CA ASP A 121 -9.21 -6.10 11.09
C ASP A 121 -7.83 -6.78 11.10
N ILE A 122 -7.44 -7.38 9.96
CA ILE A 122 -6.12 -7.96 9.82
C ILE A 122 -5.18 -6.86 9.37
N GLY A 123 -4.20 -6.56 10.20
CA GLY A 123 -3.13 -5.61 9.88
C GLY A 123 -2.35 -6.02 8.62
N PHE A 124 -1.80 -5.03 7.94
CA PHE A 124 -0.98 -5.25 6.75
C PHE A 124 0.42 -5.71 7.13
N PHE A 125 0.56 -7.01 7.37
CA PHE A 125 1.86 -7.62 7.68
C PHE A 125 2.44 -8.36 6.46
N ASP A 126 3.73 -8.19 6.21
CA ASP A 126 4.47 -8.77 5.08
C ASP A 126 3.81 -8.51 3.71
N VAL A 127 3.23 -7.33 3.57
CA VAL A 127 2.56 -6.86 2.36
C VAL A 127 3.58 -6.14 1.47
N GLU A 128 3.52 -6.41 0.17
CA GLU A 128 4.30 -5.70 -0.85
C GLU A 128 3.63 -4.38 -1.21
N ARG A 129 2.31 -4.43 -1.40
CA ARG A 129 1.48 -3.25 -1.70
C ARG A 129 0.00 -3.54 -1.49
N VAL A 130 -0.77 -2.47 -1.39
CA VAL A 130 -2.24 -2.49 -1.42
C VAL A 130 -2.73 -1.70 -2.62
N GLU A 131 -3.63 -2.27 -3.39
CA GLU A 131 -4.21 -1.70 -4.60
C GLU A 131 -5.71 -1.42 -4.37
N VAL A 132 -6.18 -0.19 -4.57
CA VAL A 132 -7.58 0.19 -4.47
C VAL A 132 -8.11 0.57 -5.85
N LEU A 133 -8.89 -0.31 -6.45
CA LEU A 133 -9.50 -0.13 -7.76
C LEU A 133 -10.89 0.47 -7.58
N LYS A 134 -11.14 1.62 -8.18
CA LYS A 134 -12.40 2.35 -8.08
C LYS A 134 -13.20 2.19 -9.37
N GLY A 135 -14.33 1.52 -9.27
CA GLY A 135 -15.24 1.23 -10.36
C GLY A 135 -15.42 -0.26 -10.60
N PRO A 136 -16.32 -0.66 -11.52
CA PRO A 136 -16.66 -2.06 -11.76
C PRO A 136 -15.47 -2.90 -12.22
N GLN A 137 -15.21 -4.00 -11.51
CA GLN A 137 -14.13 -4.97 -11.80
C GLN A 137 -14.66 -6.41 -11.91
N GLY A 138 -15.92 -6.57 -12.27
CA GLY A 138 -16.61 -7.86 -12.26
C GLY A 138 -16.00 -8.92 -13.18
N THR A 139 -15.31 -8.52 -14.24
CA THR A 139 -14.66 -9.45 -15.20
C THR A 139 -13.41 -10.10 -14.63
N LEU A 140 -12.70 -9.43 -13.72
CA LEU A 140 -11.41 -9.87 -13.18
C LEU A 140 -11.52 -10.41 -11.75
N PHE A 141 -12.40 -9.80 -10.93
CA PHE A 141 -12.55 -10.10 -9.52
C PHE A 141 -13.92 -10.70 -9.15
N GLY A 142 -14.74 -11.02 -10.18
CA GLY A 142 -16.00 -11.68 -10.00
C GLY A 142 -17.20 -10.75 -9.78
N ARG A 143 -18.38 -11.34 -9.71
CA ARG A 143 -19.70 -10.63 -9.74
C ARG A 143 -19.89 -9.59 -8.63
N ASN A 144 -19.17 -9.73 -7.53
CA ASN A 144 -19.31 -8.84 -6.36
C ASN A 144 -18.49 -7.55 -6.48
N ALA A 145 -17.54 -7.47 -7.41
CA ALA A 145 -16.73 -6.28 -7.65
C ALA A 145 -17.49 -5.25 -8.50
N VAL A 146 -18.65 -4.80 -8.01
CA VAL A 146 -19.53 -3.87 -8.72
C VAL A 146 -19.06 -2.43 -8.56
N VAL A 147 -18.52 -2.09 -7.40
CA VAL A 147 -18.13 -0.72 -7.02
C VAL A 147 -16.61 -0.57 -7.02
N GLY A 148 -15.90 -1.62 -6.67
CA GLY A 148 -14.44 -1.61 -6.62
C GLY A 148 -13.85 -2.86 -5.99
N VAL A 149 -12.53 -2.81 -5.84
CA VAL A 149 -11.73 -3.88 -5.24
C VAL A 149 -10.66 -3.26 -4.36
N ILE A 150 -10.41 -3.85 -3.20
CA ILE A 150 -9.23 -3.63 -2.37
C ILE A 150 -8.42 -4.92 -2.46
N ASN A 151 -7.24 -4.86 -3.10
CA ASN A 151 -6.40 -6.02 -3.31
C ASN A 151 -5.08 -5.88 -2.57
N THR A 152 -4.84 -6.76 -1.61
CA THR A 152 -3.58 -6.84 -0.88
C THR A 152 -2.65 -7.81 -1.61
N VAL A 153 -1.46 -7.37 -1.94
CA VAL A 153 -0.41 -8.19 -2.56
C VAL A 153 0.67 -8.45 -1.53
N THR A 154 0.90 -9.72 -1.21
CA THR A 154 1.92 -10.12 -0.24
C THR A 154 3.29 -10.22 -0.88
N LYS A 155 4.35 -9.98 -0.11
CA LYS A 155 5.73 -10.18 -0.56
C LYS A 155 5.98 -11.62 -0.99
N ARG A 156 6.72 -11.77 -2.07
CA ARG A 156 7.11 -13.10 -2.61
C ARG A 156 8.46 -13.54 -2.03
N PRO A 157 8.73 -14.86 -2.01
CA PRO A 157 10.06 -15.35 -1.69
C PRO A 157 11.13 -14.78 -2.64
N THR A 158 12.26 -14.38 -2.08
CA THR A 158 13.42 -13.84 -2.82
C THR A 158 14.57 -14.85 -2.85
N SER A 159 15.61 -14.58 -3.63
CA SER A 159 16.83 -15.38 -3.69
C SER A 159 17.83 -15.07 -2.58
N GLU A 160 17.48 -14.17 -1.67
CA GLU A 160 18.35 -13.75 -0.57
C GLU A 160 17.86 -14.28 0.76
N LEU A 161 18.78 -14.53 1.70
CA LEU A 161 18.43 -14.89 3.07
C LEU A 161 18.08 -13.62 3.83
N GLU A 162 16.82 -13.50 4.21
CA GLU A 162 16.32 -12.34 4.96
C GLU A 162 15.58 -12.82 6.21
N GLY A 163 15.61 -12.00 7.26
CA GLY A 163 14.83 -12.27 8.45
C GLY A 163 14.64 -11.00 9.26
N SER A 164 13.44 -10.83 9.81
CA SER A 164 13.11 -9.76 10.76
C SER A 164 12.30 -10.31 11.92
N TRP A 165 12.44 -9.65 13.05
CA TRP A 165 11.60 -9.89 14.21
C TRP A 165 11.39 -8.57 14.92
N ASP A 166 10.14 -8.11 14.93
CA ASP A 166 9.70 -6.89 15.55
C ASP A 166 8.73 -7.19 16.69
N VAL A 167 8.88 -6.46 17.79
CA VAL A 167 7.96 -6.50 18.92
C VAL A 167 7.62 -5.08 19.30
N SER A 168 6.35 -4.74 19.23
CA SER A 168 5.84 -3.44 19.63
C SER A 168 4.85 -3.57 20.79
N MET A 169 4.79 -2.53 21.62
CA MET A 169 3.87 -2.43 22.75
C MET A 169 3.04 -1.16 22.59
N GLY A 170 1.75 -1.28 22.75
CA GLY A 170 0.79 -0.19 22.59
C GLY A 170 -0.12 0.00 23.79
N ASP A 171 -1.12 0.85 23.63
CA ASP A 171 -2.15 1.09 24.63
C ASP A 171 -3.00 -0.16 24.88
N TYR A 172 -3.62 -0.26 26.06
CA TYR A 172 -4.42 -1.42 26.49
C TYR A 172 -3.61 -2.73 26.58
N ASP A 173 -2.36 -2.61 27.06
CA ASP A 173 -1.43 -3.73 27.18
C ASP A 173 -1.24 -4.54 25.87
N ALA A 174 -1.52 -3.88 24.72
CA ALA A 174 -1.35 -4.50 23.43
C ALA A 174 0.12 -4.84 23.18
N VAL A 175 0.36 -6.09 22.79
CA VAL A 175 1.68 -6.58 22.36
C VAL A 175 1.53 -7.16 20.97
N THR A 176 2.21 -6.55 20.00
CA THR A 176 2.30 -7.05 18.64
C THR A 176 3.67 -7.71 18.44
N SER A 177 3.69 -8.92 17.93
CA SER A 177 4.91 -9.65 17.58
C SER A 177 4.85 -10.08 16.13
N GLU A 178 5.81 -9.65 15.34
CA GLU A 178 5.92 -9.91 13.92
C GLU A 178 7.24 -10.59 13.60
N PHE A 179 7.16 -11.66 12.86
CA PHE A 179 8.32 -12.45 12.45
C PHE A 179 8.25 -12.76 10.96
N MET A 180 9.36 -12.56 10.27
CA MET A 180 9.51 -12.93 8.88
C MET A 180 10.84 -13.66 8.67
N LEU A 181 10.82 -14.70 7.85
CA LEU A 181 12.01 -15.44 7.42
C LEU A 181 11.87 -15.82 5.95
N ASN A 182 12.82 -15.40 5.14
CA ASN A 182 12.97 -15.78 3.74
C ASN A 182 14.23 -16.64 3.57
N VAL A 183 14.08 -17.83 3.02
CA VAL A 183 15.17 -18.80 2.86
C VAL A 183 15.27 -19.22 1.40
N PRO A 184 16.37 -18.91 0.70
CA PRO A 184 16.69 -19.52 -0.57
C PRO A 184 17.15 -20.96 -0.34
N ILE A 185 16.39 -21.93 -0.86
CA ILE A 185 16.67 -23.37 -0.71
C ILE A 185 17.59 -23.83 -1.82
N SER A 186 17.40 -23.27 -3.02
CA SER A 186 18.24 -23.53 -4.20
C SER A 186 18.10 -22.36 -5.19
N ASP A 187 18.86 -22.37 -6.27
CA ASP A 187 18.80 -21.34 -7.32
C ASP A 187 17.40 -21.19 -7.97
N MET A 188 16.53 -22.18 -7.79
CA MET A 188 15.18 -22.18 -8.39
C MET A 188 14.07 -22.23 -7.33
N VAL A 189 14.39 -22.40 -6.05
CA VAL A 189 13.38 -22.58 -5.00
C VAL A 189 13.73 -21.72 -3.80
N SER A 190 12.82 -20.85 -3.44
CA SER A 190 12.87 -20.05 -2.22
C SER A 190 11.58 -20.22 -1.42
N ALA A 191 11.66 -20.09 -0.11
CA ALA A 191 10.53 -20.12 0.79
C ALA A 191 10.51 -18.87 1.67
N ARG A 192 9.32 -18.35 1.92
CA ARG A 192 9.09 -17.22 2.82
C ARG A 192 8.01 -17.60 3.83
N LEU A 193 8.30 -17.36 5.10
CA LEU A 193 7.39 -17.51 6.22
C LEU A 193 7.20 -16.15 6.88
N ALA A 194 5.96 -15.77 7.09
CA ALA A 194 5.58 -14.58 7.80
C ALA A 194 4.54 -14.92 8.87
N TYR A 195 4.68 -14.35 10.06
CA TYR A 195 3.81 -14.58 11.20
C TYR A 195 3.61 -13.28 11.95
N SER A 196 2.37 -12.90 12.20
CA SER A 196 2.01 -11.78 13.04
C SER A 196 1.03 -12.23 14.12
N SER A 197 1.19 -11.71 15.33
CA SER A 197 0.32 -11.94 16.46
C SER A 197 0.10 -10.64 17.21
N VAL A 198 -1.16 -10.33 17.48
CA VAL A 198 -1.56 -9.21 18.31
C VAL A 198 -2.28 -9.79 19.53
N ASP A 199 -1.76 -9.52 20.72
CA ASP A 199 -2.37 -9.82 22.00
C ASP A 199 -2.78 -8.53 22.66
N ARG A 200 -4.03 -8.44 23.09
CA ARG A 200 -4.63 -7.23 23.65
C ARG A 200 -5.75 -7.60 24.61
N ASP A 201 -5.73 -7.02 25.83
CA ASP A 201 -6.79 -7.18 26.83
C ASP A 201 -8.04 -6.36 26.52
#